data_d7f469395088d5c68740780e5fb69a09
#
_entry.id   d7f469395088d5c68740780e5fb69a09
#
_cell.length_a   1.000
_cell.length_b   1.000
_cell.length_c   1.000
_cell.angle_alpha   90.00
_cell.angle_beta   90.00
_cell.angle_gamma   90.00
#
_symmetry.space_group_name_H-M   'P 1'
#
loop_
_entity.id
_entity.type
_entity.pdbx_description
1 polymer ?
#
loop_
_entity_poly.entity_id
_entity_poly.type
_entity_poly.pdbx_seq_one_letter_code
_entity_poly.pdbx_strand_id
1 'polypeptide(L)'
;MKMDGKNREEQENGAKVRDLEEYKAENRKRKRRRRITVGILAGAILAAGIGTGVWLQLRTFQGYDTVQATETEDTDTYMFQKSGNKIVRYGIDGIELRDRKNQILWSDHYTMENPQMISCGDAIAIYDKNGTKIVVYDADGKAGEITASYPIVKASIAGQGVVAAILENNGESWIKYYNTDGTEI
;
A
#
# COMPACT_ATOMS: atom_id res chain seq x y z
N MET A 1 12.77 -89.75 40.07
CA MET A 1 11.60 -88.89 40.05
C MET A 1 12.08 -87.44 40.16
N LYS A 2 12.63 -86.92 39.07
CA LYS A 2 13.27 -85.59 39.04
C LYS A 2 13.20 -84.93 37.61
N MET A 3 12.03 -85.05 36.95
CA MET A 3 11.80 -84.53 35.59
C MET A 3 10.66 -83.51 35.47
N ASP A 4 9.97 -83.21 36.57
CA ASP A 4 8.74 -82.38 36.50
C ASP A 4 8.96 -80.89 36.72
N GLY A 5 10.08 -80.50 37.34
CA GLY A 5 10.37 -79.08 37.62
C GLY A 5 10.90 -78.31 36.40
N LYS A 6 11.72 -78.95 35.55
CA LYS A 6 12.36 -78.31 34.42
C LYS A 6 11.38 -77.97 33.30
N ASN A 7 10.41 -78.78 33.05
CA ASN A 7 9.36 -78.53 32.07
C ASN A 7 8.37 -77.42 32.48
N ARG A 8 8.12 -77.24 33.78
CA ARG A 8 7.30 -76.11 34.28
C ARG A 8 8.01 -74.80 34.17
N GLU A 9 9.30 -74.70 34.47
CA GLU A 9 10.09 -73.48 34.31
C GLU A 9 10.26 -73.06 32.84
N GLU A 10 10.42 -74.00 31.93
CA GLU A 10 10.49 -73.71 30.49
C GLU A 10 9.14 -73.27 29.96
N GLN A 11 8.01 -73.80 30.40
CA GLN A 11 6.68 -73.33 29.99
C GLN A 11 6.35 -71.97 30.57
N GLU A 12 6.70 -71.66 31.80
CA GLU A 12 6.46 -70.38 32.45
C GLU A 12 7.34 -69.25 31.84
N ASN A 13 8.59 -69.56 31.53
CA ASN A 13 9.49 -68.64 30.81
C ASN A 13 9.05 -68.41 29.35
N GLY A 14 8.57 -69.43 28.66
CA GLY A 14 8.02 -69.31 27.30
C GLY A 14 6.70 -68.48 27.27
N ALA A 15 5.87 -68.57 28.30
CA ALA A 15 4.66 -67.73 28.42
C ALA A 15 5.03 -66.24 28.70
N LYS A 16 5.96 -65.99 29.62
CA LYS A 16 6.45 -64.64 29.91
C LYS A 16 7.13 -63.97 28.70
N VAL A 17 7.88 -64.75 27.92
CA VAL A 17 8.55 -64.22 26.70
C VAL A 17 7.51 -63.86 25.61
N ARG A 18 6.47 -64.68 25.42
CA ARG A 18 5.35 -64.40 24.50
C ARG A 18 4.58 -63.14 24.91
N ASP A 19 4.28 -62.96 26.17
CA ASP A 19 3.58 -61.81 26.72
C ASP A 19 4.39 -60.51 26.54
N LEU A 20 5.71 -60.58 26.69
CA LEU A 20 6.61 -59.47 26.46
C LEU A 20 6.74 -59.08 24.95
N GLU A 21 6.68 -60.05 24.06
CA GLU A 21 6.72 -59.77 22.62
C GLU A 21 5.42 -59.20 22.11
N GLU A 22 4.26 -59.68 22.58
CA GLU A 22 2.95 -59.09 22.31
C GLU A 22 2.88 -57.65 22.82
N TYR A 23 3.31 -57.38 24.04
CA TYR A 23 3.35 -56.05 24.63
C TYR A 23 4.27 -55.09 23.82
N LYS A 24 5.42 -55.58 23.38
CA LYS A 24 6.33 -54.80 22.52
C LYS A 24 5.72 -54.51 21.13
N ALA A 25 4.99 -55.49 20.58
CA ALA A 25 4.32 -55.35 19.30
C ALA A 25 3.16 -54.34 19.38
N GLU A 26 2.34 -54.37 20.43
CA GLU A 26 1.29 -53.37 20.65
C GLU A 26 1.83 -51.97 20.87
N ASN A 27 2.88 -51.85 21.67
CA ASN A 27 3.53 -50.55 21.89
C ASN A 27 4.16 -49.97 20.60
N ARG A 28 4.72 -50.82 19.71
CA ARG A 28 5.20 -50.40 18.39
C ARG A 28 4.04 -49.92 17.50
N LYS A 29 2.90 -50.63 17.53
CA LYS A 29 1.69 -50.23 16.78
C LYS A 29 1.12 -48.89 17.31
N ARG A 30 1.06 -48.73 18.64
CA ARG A 30 0.60 -47.46 19.29
C ARG A 30 1.54 -46.29 18.96
N LYS A 31 2.86 -46.48 19.03
CA LYS A 31 3.85 -45.47 18.68
C LYS A 31 3.78 -45.09 17.21
N ARG A 32 3.58 -46.08 16.30
CA ARG A 32 3.42 -45.84 14.88
C ARG A 32 2.14 -45.05 14.57
N ARG A 33 1.01 -45.46 15.15
CA ARG A 33 -0.26 -44.70 15.01
C ARG A 33 -0.13 -43.29 15.53
N ARG A 34 0.48 -43.07 16.70
CA ARG A 34 0.71 -41.75 17.27
C ARG A 34 1.61 -40.87 16.36
N ARG A 35 2.65 -41.43 15.75
CA ARG A 35 3.49 -40.71 14.80
C ARG A 35 2.72 -40.32 13.54
N ILE A 36 1.86 -41.20 13.04
CA ILE A 36 1.04 -40.93 11.86
C ILE A 36 0.00 -39.83 12.18
N THR A 37 -0.69 -39.93 13.34
CA THR A 37 -1.65 -38.89 13.72
C THR A 37 -1.01 -37.52 13.96
N VAL A 38 0.17 -37.47 14.59
CA VAL A 38 0.93 -36.23 14.75
C VAL A 38 1.38 -35.68 13.41
N GLY A 39 1.82 -36.55 12.49
CA GLY A 39 2.19 -36.13 11.12
C GLY A 39 1.01 -35.56 10.33
N ILE A 40 -0.17 -36.17 10.43
CA ILE A 40 -1.39 -35.66 9.77
C ILE A 40 -1.82 -34.32 10.37
N LEU A 41 -1.79 -34.17 11.70
CA LEU A 41 -2.10 -32.91 12.37
C LEU A 41 -1.13 -31.79 11.98
N ALA A 42 0.18 -32.07 11.95
CA ALA A 42 1.19 -31.11 11.52
C ALA A 42 1.00 -30.70 10.05
N GLY A 43 0.70 -31.65 9.18
CA GLY A 43 0.38 -31.39 7.77
C GLY A 43 -0.87 -30.53 7.59
N ALA A 44 -1.91 -30.79 8.37
CA ALA A 44 -3.15 -30.00 8.34
C ALA A 44 -2.92 -28.54 8.80
N ILE A 45 -2.11 -28.33 9.84
CA ILE A 45 -1.75 -26.97 10.32
C ILE A 45 -0.95 -26.23 9.27
N LEU A 46 0.03 -26.88 8.61
CA LEU A 46 0.80 -26.29 7.54
C LEU A 46 -0.07 -25.92 6.33
N ALA A 47 -0.97 -26.82 5.92
CA ALA A 47 -1.89 -26.57 4.82
C ALA A 47 -2.86 -25.42 5.13
N ALA A 48 -3.36 -25.32 6.36
CA ALA A 48 -4.19 -24.21 6.82
C ALA A 48 -3.40 -22.88 6.83
N GLY A 49 -2.15 -22.88 7.28
CA GLY A 49 -1.27 -21.70 7.27
C GLY A 49 -0.97 -21.20 5.87
N ILE A 50 -0.66 -22.12 4.94
CA ILE A 50 -0.42 -21.77 3.53
C ILE A 50 -1.73 -21.27 2.88
N GLY A 51 -2.84 -21.96 3.12
CA GLY A 51 -4.15 -21.58 2.59
C GLY A 51 -4.60 -20.19 3.03
N THR A 52 -4.42 -19.87 4.31
CA THR A 52 -4.74 -18.53 4.83
C THR A 52 -3.79 -17.46 4.29
N GLY A 53 -2.49 -17.76 4.15
CA GLY A 53 -1.52 -16.85 3.55
C GLY A 53 -1.85 -16.51 2.09
N VAL A 54 -2.13 -17.53 1.28
CA VAL A 54 -2.54 -17.36 -0.12
C VAL A 54 -3.88 -16.63 -0.22
N TRP A 55 -4.85 -16.95 0.63
CA TRP A 55 -6.14 -16.28 0.67
C TRP A 55 -6.01 -14.79 1.00
N LEU A 56 -5.15 -14.42 1.97
CA LEU A 56 -4.88 -13.03 2.31
C LEU A 56 -4.17 -12.29 1.16
N GLN A 57 -3.28 -12.96 0.45
CA GLN A 57 -2.54 -12.36 -0.68
C GLN A 57 -3.40 -12.21 -1.94
N LEU A 58 -4.37 -13.12 -2.15
CA LEU A 58 -5.33 -13.07 -3.26
C LEU A 58 -6.58 -12.24 -2.94
N ARG A 59 -6.71 -11.71 -1.72
CA ARG A 59 -7.82 -10.87 -1.32
C ARG A 59 -7.71 -9.52 -2.02
N THR A 60 -8.19 -9.47 -3.25
CA THR A 60 -8.42 -8.20 -3.94
C THR A 60 -9.57 -7.48 -3.21
N PHE A 61 -9.30 -6.27 -2.77
CA PHE A 61 -10.36 -5.39 -2.26
C PHE A 61 -11.29 -5.03 -3.43
N GLN A 62 -12.36 -5.79 -3.61
CA GLN A 62 -13.35 -5.58 -4.67
C GLN A 62 -14.51 -4.67 -4.24
N GLY A 63 -14.45 -4.14 -3.04
CA GLY A 63 -15.47 -3.24 -2.51
C GLY A 63 -14.85 -1.97 -1.97
N TYR A 64 -15.51 -0.86 -2.20
CA TYR A 64 -15.27 0.39 -1.50
C TYR A 64 -16.56 0.79 -0.81
N ASP A 65 -16.45 1.26 0.41
CA ASP A 65 -17.58 1.88 1.09
C ASP A 65 -17.56 3.38 0.76
N THR A 66 -18.64 3.87 0.18
CA THR A 66 -18.80 5.30 -0.06
C THR A 66 -19.03 6.00 1.28
N VAL A 67 -18.00 6.66 1.78
CA VAL A 67 -18.07 7.39 3.06
C VAL A 67 -18.94 8.63 2.91
N GLN A 68 -18.87 9.28 1.77
CA GLN A 68 -19.68 10.45 1.41
C GLN A 68 -19.77 10.57 -0.12
N ALA A 69 -20.95 10.81 -0.63
CA ALA A 69 -21.20 11.23 -2.00
C ALA A 69 -21.80 12.63 -1.97
N THR A 70 -21.20 13.56 -2.71
CA THR A 70 -21.71 14.93 -2.88
C THR A 70 -21.91 15.15 -4.36
N GLU A 71 -23.11 15.51 -4.76
CA GLU A 71 -23.36 15.97 -6.12
C GLU A 71 -22.69 17.32 -6.31
N THR A 72 -21.89 17.45 -7.36
CA THR A 72 -21.22 18.69 -7.74
C THR A 72 -21.86 19.18 -9.03
N GLU A 73 -22.40 20.37 -9.02
CA GLU A 73 -23.09 20.96 -10.20
C GLU A 73 -22.10 21.30 -11.34
N ASP A 74 -20.80 21.35 -11.06
CA ASP A 74 -19.72 21.69 -12.01
C ASP A 74 -18.93 20.46 -12.41
N THR A 75 -19.27 19.82 -13.51
CA THR A 75 -18.63 18.54 -13.86
C THR A 75 -17.49 18.63 -14.87
N ASP A 76 -17.49 19.60 -15.76
CA ASP A 76 -16.58 19.59 -16.91
C ASP A 76 -15.36 20.53 -16.80
N THR A 77 -15.33 21.43 -15.81
CA THR A 77 -14.31 22.48 -15.70
C THR A 77 -13.25 22.19 -14.64
N TYR A 78 -13.52 21.27 -13.69
CA TYR A 78 -12.64 21.00 -12.56
C TYR A 78 -12.06 19.60 -12.62
N MET A 79 -10.79 19.52 -12.21
CA MET A 79 -10.03 18.30 -12.05
C MET A 79 -9.86 17.98 -10.56
N PHE A 80 -9.84 16.69 -10.23
CA PHE A 80 -9.63 16.20 -8.86
C PHE A 80 -8.37 15.37 -8.80
N GLN A 81 -7.50 15.69 -7.86
CA GLN A 81 -6.28 14.94 -7.62
C GLN A 81 -6.04 14.73 -6.13
N LYS A 82 -5.53 13.56 -5.78
CA LYS A 82 -5.16 13.23 -4.40
C LYS A 82 -3.80 13.83 -4.07
N SER A 83 -3.70 14.51 -2.93
CA SER A 83 -2.43 14.93 -2.32
C SER A 83 -2.38 14.44 -0.87
N GLY A 84 -1.52 13.44 -0.60
CA GLY A 84 -1.46 12.79 0.70
C GLY A 84 -2.80 12.19 1.13
N ASN A 85 -3.38 12.74 2.18
CA ASN A 85 -4.68 12.35 2.76
C ASN A 85 -5.84 13.31 2.41
N LYS A 86 -5.58 14.25 1.53
CA LYS A 86 -6.46 15.34 1.13
C LYS A 86 -6.83 15.20 -0.35
N ILE A 87 -7.85 15.90 -0.78
CA ILE A 87 -8.30 15.99 -2.18
C ILE A 87 -8.14 17.43 -2.62
N VAL A 88 -7.49 17.60 -3.76
CA VAL A 88 -7.37 18.90 -4.43
C VAL A 88 -8.36 18.94 -5.59
N ARG A 89 -9.23 19.92 -5.59
CA ARG A 89 -10.08 20.29 -6.73
C ARG A 89 -9.45 21.52 -7.37
N TYR A 90 -9.17 21.50 -8.65
CA TYR A 90 -8.58 22.64 -9.34
C TYR A 90 -9.11 22.78 -10.77
N GLY A 91 -9.12 23.98 -11.30
CA GLY A 91 -9.61 24.31 -12.61
C GLY A 91 -8.89 25.54 -13.19
N ILE A 92 -9.50 26.14 -14.22
CA ILE A 92 -8.95 27.34 -14.90
C ILE A 92 -9.00 28.60 -14.03
N ASP A 93 -9.85 28.65 -13.02
CA ASP A 93 -10.19 29.82 -12.22
C ASP A 93 -9.81 29.69 -10.74
N GLY A 94 -9.30 28.51 -10.29
CA GLY A 94 -8.90 28.36 -8.89
C GLY A 94 -8.64 26.94 -8.45
N ILE A 95 -8.37 26.84 -7.16
CA ILE A 95 -8.04 25.61 -6.43
C ILE A 95 -8.74 25.56 -5.09
N GLU A 96 -9.12 24.37 -4.66
CA GLU A 96 -9.61 24.07 -3.32
C GLU A 96 -8.91 22.85 -2.76
N LEU A 97 -8.47 22.93 -1.53
CA LEU A 97 -8.01 21.78 -0.76
C LEU A 97 -9.12 21.31 0.16
N ARG A 98 -9.43 20.02 0.09
CA ARG A 98 -10.52 19.38 0.86
C ARG A 98 -9.99 18.23 1.71
N ASP A 99 -10.60 18.04 2.86
CA ASP A 99 -10.34 16.90 3.71
C ASP A 99 -11.12 15.65 3.24
N ARG A 100 -10.97 14.52 3.95
CA ARG A 100 -11.71 13.27 3.67
C ARG A 100 -13.23 13.38 3.87
N LYS A 101 -13.69 14.37 4.60
CA LYS A 101 -15.10 14.63 4.84
C LYS A 101 -15.68 15.64 3.84
N ASN A 102 -14.90 15.96 2.77
CA ASN A 102 -15.25 16.94 1.76
C ASN A 102 -15.39 18.39 2.31
N GLN A 103 -14.81 18.68 3.48
CA GLN A 103 -14.76 20.05 4.02
C GLN A 103 -13.61 20.81 3.36
N ILE A 104 -13.88 22.02 2.90
CA ILE A 104 -12.87 22.92 2.34
C ILE A 104 -11.95 23.36 3.47
N LEU A 105 -10.66 23.08 3.35
CA LEU A 105 -9.62 23.54 4.26
C LEU A 105 -9.18 24.95 3.90
N TRP A 106 -8.92 25.18 2.61
CA TRP A 106 -8.67 26.50 2.03
C TRP A 106 -9.00 26.49 0.54
N SER A 107 -9.16 27.68 -0.04
CA SER A 107 -9.35 27.89 -1.47
C SER A 107 -8.61 29.15 -1.92
N ASP A 108 -8.19 29.19 -3.19
CA ASP A 108 -7.56 30.36 -3.83
C ASP A 108 -8.03 30.48 -5.27
N HIS A 109 -7.96 31.70 -5.79
CA HIS A 109 -8.35 32.03 -7.16
C HIS A 109 -7.13 32.43 -7.99
N TYR A 110 -7.06 31.89 -9.18
CA TYR A 110 -6.10 32.28 -10.23
C TYR A 110 -6.80 32.19 -11.58
N THR A 111 -6.14 32.63 -12.63
CA THR A 111 -6.60 32.43 -14.01
C THR A 111 -5.46 31.77 -14.78
N MET A 112 -5.76 30.60 -15.37
CA MET A 112 -4.86 29.82 -16.22
C MET A 112 -5.66 29.19 -17.35
N GLU A 113 -5.02 28.98 -18.51
CA GLU A 113 -5.69 28.36 -19.66
C GLU A 113 -5.61 26.83 -19.60
N ASN A 114 -4.47 26.28 -19.21
CA ASN A 114 -4.21 24.85 -19.15
C ASN A 114 -3.58 24.44 -17.81
N PRO A 115 -4.31 24.56 -16.69
CA PRO A 115 -3.77 24.26 -15.37
C PRO A 115 -3.37 22.80 -15.23
N GLN A 116 -2.18 22.57 -14.70
CA GLN A 116 -1.67 21.23 -14.36
C GLN A 116 -1.20 21.24 -12.91
N MET A 117 -1.60 20.24 -12.16
CA MET A 117 -1.20 20.08 -10.76
C MET A 117 -0.02 19.14 -10.63
N ILE A 118 0.91 19.53 -9.77
CA ILE A 118 2.01 18.69 -9.26
C ILE A 118 2.07 18.79 -7.75
N SER A 119 2.53 17.73 -7.08
CA SER A 119 2.66 17.73 -5.61
C SER A 119 3.82 16.87 -5.15
N CYS A 120 4.39 17.25 -3.99
CA CYS A 120 5.39 16.48 -3.27
C CYS A 120 5.21 16.69 -1.77
N GLY A 121 4.75 15.66 -1.03
CA GLY A 121 4.34 15.81 0.36
C GLY A 121 3.14 16.75 0.48
N ASP A 122 3.28 17.79 1.31
CA ASP A 122 2.25 18.82 1.49
C ASP A 122 2.41 20.00 0.53
N ALA A 123 3.53 20.08 -0.22
CA ALA A 123 3.73 21.11 -1.24
C ALA A 123 2.94 20.75 -2.51
N ILE A 124 2.18 21.72 -3.01
CA ILE A 124 1.36 21.64 -4.22
C ILE A 124 1.74 22.82 -5.12
N ALA A 125 1.84 22.59 -6.42
CA ALA A 125 1.88 23.69 -7.37
C ALA A 125 0.91 23.45 -8.51
N ILE A 126 0.29 24.54 -8.97
CA ILE A 126 -0.47 24.57 -10.22
C ILE A 126 0.33 25.41 -11.20
N TYR A 127 0.60 24.87 -12.37
CA TYR A 127 1.25 25.61 -13.44
C TYR A 127 0.39 25.64 -14.70
N ASP A 128 0.46 26.72 -15.42
CA ASP A 128 -0.21 26.86 -16.72
C ASP A 128 0.66 26.24 -17.82
N LYS A 129 0.23 25.09 -18.34
CA LYS A 129 0.96 24.43 -19.43
C LYS A 129 0.83 25.26 -20.71
N ASN A 130 1.96 25.58 -21.32
CA ASN A 130 2.14 26.53 -22.42
C ASN A 130 1.91 28.01 -22.05
N GLY A 131 1.59 28.29 -20.78
CA GLY A 131 1.64 29.62 -20.19
C GLY A 131 2.94 29.82 -19.39
N THR A 132 3.01 30.88 -18.60
CA THR A 132 4.20 31.26 -17.82
C THR A 132 3.97 31.27 -16.31
N LYS A 133 2.75 31.02 -15.86
CA LYS A 133 2.36 31.17 -14.47
C LYS A 133 2.48 29.85 -13.70
N ILE A 134 3.03 29.92 -12.48
CA ILE A 134 2.99 28.84 -11.50
C ILE A 134 2.56 29.42 -10.16
N VAL A 135 1.64 28.79 -9.47
CA VAL A 135 1.25 29.15 -8.11
C VAL A 135 1.59 27.97 -7.19
N VAL A 136 2.29 28.27 -6.11
CA VAL A 136 2.75 27.29 -5.12
C VAL A 136 1.92 27.41 -3.87
N TYR A 137 1.53 26.26 -3.33
CA TYR A 137 0.72 26.13 -2.12
C TYR A 137 1.40 25.17 -1.15
N ASP A 138 1.14 25.38 0.12
CA ASP A 138 1.51 24.50 1.22
C ASP A 138 0.27 24.03 2.01
N ALA A 139 0.49 23.57 3.24
CA ALA A 139 -0.60 23.11 4.11
C ALA A 139 -1.60 24.22 4.50
N ASP A 140 -1.14 25.48 4.52
CA ASP A 140 -1.88 26.64 5.03
C ASP A 140 -2.51 27.50 3.90
N GLY A 141 -2.16 27.22 2.63
CA GLY A 141 -2.68 27.91 1.47
C GLY A 141 -1.60 28.36 0.50
N LYS A 142 -1.79 29.54 -0.12
CA LYS A 142 -0.84 30.09 -1.12
C LYS A 142 0.48 30.47 -0.46
N ALA A 143 1.55 29.80 -0.89
CA ALA A 143 2.92 30.05 -0.43
C ALA A 143 3.66 31.03 -1.34
N GLY A 144 3.33 31.07 -2.65
CA GLY A 144 3.93 32.03 -3.57
C GLY A 144 3.45 31.90 -4.99
N GLU A 145 3.99 32.76 -5.86
CA GLU A 145 3.67 32.83 -7.28
C GLU A 145 4.94 33.07 -8.09
N ILE A 146 5.09 32.30 -9.18
CA ILE A 146 6.25 32.35 -10.06
C ILE A 146 5.77 32.73 -11.45
N THR A 147 6.48 33.68 -12.09
CA THR A 147 6.30 33.99 -13.50
C THR A 147 7.54 33.57 -14.24
N ALA A 148 7.42 32.50 -15.03
CA ALA A 148 8.52 31.99 -15.85
C ALA A 148 8.79 32.91 -17.05
N SER A 149 10.04 32.90 -17.50
CA SER A 149 10.49 33.76 -18.62
C SER A 149 9.95 33.32 -19.99
N TYR A 150 9.58 32.03 -20.11
CA TYR A 150 9.07 31.40 -21.32
C TYR A 150 7.96 30.42 -21.00
N PRO A 151 7.19 29.98 -22.00
CA PRO A 151 6.12 28.99 -21.80
C PRO A 151 6.61 27.70 -21.13
N ILE A 152 5.83 27.21 -20.19
CA ILE A 152 6.13 26.03 -19.38
C ILE A 152 5.61 24.79 -20.10
N VAL A 153 6.52 23.88 -20.45
CA VAL A 153 6.17 22.58 -21.02
C VAL A 153 5.78 21.59 -19.91
N LYS A 154 6.59 21.60 -18.83
CA LYS A 154 6.40 20.72 -17.68
C LYS A 154 7.06 21.32 -16.44
N ALA A 155 6.48 21.07 -15.29
CA ALA A 155 7.08 21.43 -14.02
C ALA A 155 7.11 20.22 -13.05
N SER A 156 7.93 20.35 -12.01
CA SER A 156 8.01 19.43 -10.86
C SER A 156 8.27 20.25 -9.61
N ILE A 157 7.76 19.80 -8.46
CA ILE A 157 7.93 20.49 -7.17
C ILE A 157 8.64 19.57 -6.19
N ALA A 158 9.50 20.13 -5.34
CA ALA A 158 10.10 19.47 -4.19
C ALA A 158 9.27 19.75 -2.93
N GLY A 159 9.42 18.91 -1.89
CA GLY A 159 8.63 19.02 -0.64
C GLY A 159 8.82 20.35 0.11
N GLN A 160 9.90 21.08 -0.12
CA GLN A 160 10.17 22.42 0.42
C GLN A 160 9.60 23.56 -0.46
N GLY A 161 8.87 23.25 -1.54
CA GLY A 161 8.25 24.26 -2.42
C GLY A 161 9.11 24.74 -3.58
N VAL A 162 10.36 24.28 -3.72
CA VAL A 162 11.20 24.60 -4.89
C VAL A 162 10.63 23.94 -6.13
N VAL A 163 10.49 24.72 -7.22
CA VAL A 163 9.92 24.27 -8.49
C VAL A 163 11.02 24.19 -9.54
N ALA A 164 11.11 23.07 -10.23
CA ALA A 164 11.87 22.91 -11.46
C ALA A 164 10.91 22.95 -12.65
N ALA A 165 11.16 23.83 -13.63
CA ALA A 165 10.32 23.98 -14.83
C ALA A 165 11.14 23.79 -16.10
N ILE A 166 10.58 23.04 -17.04
CA ILE A 166 11.06 22.96 -18.42
C ILE A 166 10.31 24.02 -19.20
N LEU A 167 11.07 24.96 -19.73
CA LEU A 167 10.58 26.09 -20.53
C LEU A 167 10.98 25.88 -21.98
N GLU A 168 10.16 26.34 -22.91
CA GLU A 168 10.44 26.23 -24.35
C GLU A 168 10.13 27.56 -25.06
N ASN A 169 11.02 27.95 -25.93
CA ASN A 169 10.81 29.09 -26.84
C ASN A 169 11.59 28.89 -28.15
N ASN A 170 10.93 29.02 -29.29
CA ASN A 170 11.53 28.91 -30.63
C ASN A 170 12.32 27.60 -30.86
N GLY A 171 11.90 26.49 -30.27
CA GLY A 171 12.57 25.20 -30.44
C GLY A 171 13.77 24.98 -29.51
N GLU A 172 14.08 25.92 -28.65
CA GLU A 172 15.07 25.78 -27.59
C GLU A 172 14.37 25.51 -26.26
N SER A 173 14.96 24.65 -25.40
CA SER A 173 14.42 24.29 -24.11
C SER A 173 15.42 24.56 -23.00
N TRP A 174 14.91 25.02 -21.85
CA TRP A 174 15.70 25.30 -20.65
C TRP A 174 15.08 24.61 -19.47
N ILE A 175 15.89 24.22 -18.51
CA ILE A 175 15.44 23.83 -17.19
C ILE A 175 15.81 24.94 -16.22
N LYS A 176 14.82 25.52 -15.57
CA LYS A 176 14.99 26.55 -14.56
C LYS A 176 14.43 26.14 -13.24
N TYR A 177 15.08 26.62 -12.19
CA TYR A 177 14.68 26.36 -10.81
C TYR A 177 14.23 27.65 -10.15
N TYR A 178 13.16 27.56 -9.39
CA TYR A 178 12.56 28.72 -8.73
C TYR A 178 12.31 28.41 -7.27
N ASN A 179 12.62 29.36 -6.41
CA ASN A 179 12.10 29.39 -5.07
C ASN A 179 10.60 29.68 -5.06
N THR A 180 9.96 29.45 -3.91
CA THR A 180 8.53 29.70 -3.70
C THR A 180 8.14 31.16 -3.95
N ASP A 181 9.05 32.11 -3.70
CA ASP A 181 8.86 33.54 -3.91
C ASP A 181 9.04 34.00 -5.38
N GLY A 182 9.31 33.07 -6.30
CA GLY A 182 9.54 33.36 -7.71
C GLY A 182 10.98 33.70 -8.07
N THR A 183 11.90 33.72 -7.12
CA THR A 183 13.33 33.94 -7.38
C THR A 183 13.93 32.76 -8.13
N GLU A 184 14.58 33.01 -9.27
CA GLU A 184 15.33 31.99 -10.01
C GLU A 184 16.64 31.66 -9.29
N ILE A 185 16.95 30.35 -9.20
CA ILE A 185 18.13 29.80 -8.51
C ILE A 185 19.20 29.42 -9.53
#